data_03b404670a06697f4ba20fed4d1ee8f6
#
_entry.id   03b404670a06697f4ba20fed4d1ee8f6
#
_cell.length_a   1.000
_cell.length_b   1.000
_cell.length_c   1.000
_cell.angle_alpha   90.00
_cell.angle_beta   90.00
_cell.angle_gamma   90.00
#
_symmetry.space_group_name_H-M   'P 1'
#
loop_
_entity.id
_entity.type
_entity.pdbx_description
1 polymer ?
#
loop_
_entity_poly.entity_id
_entity_poly.type
_entity_poly.pdbx_seq_one_letter_code
_entity_poly.pdbx_strand_id
1 'polypeptide(L)'
;MKVYCCEPHSYCSGVVKAFLLAKKAKRENPGKDVYLLGSLVHNEEAIKELQKEGFFLLDERKSDLFSSLKQIPDGSVLLFSAHGHPKSFDELAKTKNLIVYDATCEKVKKNLEAIAYFLHAGREVIFLGEKGHQEAAASVSIGEKVHFMDGKRINEFPYEEIKDKAPAFLCQTTMGDEEVRLASKSLQEKIPGVYIIDSRCESTKKRQFALRLAPKEADVIVILGSISSNNTMKLLSIAKESHPEARIFRVLDLEELKKKDLRPYSYCLLSSGASTSPRVYQECLSYLESL
;
A
#
# COMPACT_ATOMS: atom_id res chain seq x y z
N MET A 1 9.83 -28.88 -6.55
CA MET A 1 10.72 -28.05 -7.41
C MET A 1 11.72 -27.26 -6.59
N LYS A 2 12.79 -26.74 -7.17
CA LYS A 2 13.69 -25.79 -6.47
C LYS A 2 12.97 -24.46 -6.26
N VAL A 3 13.04 -23.89 -5.04
CA VAL A 3 12.40 -22.61 -4.73
C VAL A 3 13.44 -21.64 -4.17
N TYR A 4 13.47 -20.41 -4.72
CA TYR A 4 14.21 -19.27 -4.18
C TYR A 4 13.24 -18.28 -3.55
N CYS A 5 13.36 -18.07 -2.25
CA CYS A 5 12.55 -17.12 -1.51
C CYS A 5 13.12 -15.70 -1.61
N CYS A 6 12.38 -14.77 -2.20
CA CYS A 6 12.76 -13.36 -2.25
C CYS A 6 12.52 -12.69 -0.89
N GLU A 7 13.58 -12.26 -0.22
CA GLU A 7 13.50 -11.60 1.09
C GLU A 7 13.48 -10.06 0.98
N PRO A 8 12.69 -9.36 1.81
CA PRO A 8 11.75 -9.88 2.80
C PRO A 8 10.42 -10.33 2.19
N HIS A 9 9.73 -11.26 2.85
CA HIS A 9 8.40 -11.73 2.47
C HIS A 9 7.36 -11.50 3.58
N SER A 10 6.07 -11.81 3.30
CA SER A 10 4.95 -11.77 4.26
C SER A 10 4.70 -10.38 4.87
N TYR A 11 4.01 -10.32 6.01
CA TYR A 11 3.62 -9.06 6.64
C TYR A 11 4.80 -8.14 6.92
N CYS A 12 4.69 -6.87 6.54
CA CYS A 12 5.59 -5.84 7.03
C CYS A 12 5.20 -5.41 8.46
N SER A 13 6.11 -4.70 9.14
CA SER A 13 5.86 -4.22 10.51
C SER A 13 4.63 -3.31 10.63
N GLY A 14 4.31 -2.53 9.59
CA GLY A 14 3.12 -1.68 9.56
C GLY A 14 1.83 -2.51 9.56
N VAL A 15 1.79 -3.57 8.75
CA VAL A 15 0.67 -4.51 8.69
C VAL A 15 0.48 -5.23 10.02
N VAL A 16 1.56 -5.73 10.63
CA VAL A 16 1.50 -6.39 11.96
C VAL A 16 0.93 -5.43 13.00
N LYS A 17 1.40 -4.18 13.06
CA LYS A 17 0.89 -3.17 14.00
C LYS A 17 -0.59 -2.87 13.79
N ALA A 18 -1.06 -2.79 12.52
CA ALA A 18 -2.46 -2.55 12.22
C ALA A 18 -3.37 -3.68 12.74
N PHE A 19 -2.98 -4.95 12.55
CA PHE A 19 -3.73 -6.09 13.11
C PHE A 19 -3.71 -6.12 14.64
N LEU A 20 -2.57 -5.84 15.26
CA LEU A 20 -2.49 -5.77 16.74
C LEU A 20 -3.41 -4.67 17.28
N LEU A 21 -3.48 -3.52 16.60
CA LEU A 21 -4.36 -2.43 16.98
C LEU A 21 -5.85 -2.79 16.77
N ALA A 22 -6.20 -3.48 15.70
CA ALA A 22 -7.55 -3.99 15.47
C ALA A 22 -7.99 -4.92 16.62
N LYS A 23 -7.16 -5.90 16.97
CA LYS A 23 -7.42 -6.81 18.11
C LYS A 23 -7.53 -6.06 19.43
N LYS A 24 -6.69 -5.04 19.65
CA LYS A 24 -6.76 -4.16 20.81
C LYS A 24 -8.10 -3.42 20.86
N ALA A 25 -8.53 -2.80 19.75
CA ALA A 25 -9.80 -2.08 19.67
C ALA A 25 -10.99 -2.97 20.06
N LYS A 26 -11.03 -4.22 19.56
CA LYS A 26 -12.08 -5.19 19.90
C LYS A 26 -12.06 -5.58 21.38
N ARG A 27 -10.88 -5.86 21.92
CA ARG A 27 -10.71 -6.28 23.32
C ARG A 27 -11.07 -5.19 24.33
N GLU A 28 -10.73 -3.94 24.03
CA GLU A 28 -10.97 -2.81 24.93
C GLU A 28 -12.41 -2.29 24.88
N ASN A 29 -13.20 -2.72 23.90
CA ASN A 29 -14.58 -2.29 23.72
C ASN A 29 -15.52 -3.50 23.59
N PRO A 30 -15.63 -4.33 24.66
CA PRO A 30 -16.52 -5.50 24.62
C PRO A 30 -17.97 -5.07 24.42
N GLY A 31 -18.67 -5.75 23.52
CA GLY A 31 -20.09 -5.48 23.22
C GLY A 31 -20.34 -4.28 22.29
N LYS A 32 -19.32 -3.53 21.89
CA LYS A 32 -19.46 -2.46 20.90
C LYS A 32 -19.14 -2.94 19.48
N ASP A 33 -19.85 -2.37 18.51
CA ASP A 33 -19.53 -2.55 17.11
C ASP A 33 -18.24 -1.83 16.74
N VAL A 34 -17.34 -2.53 16.04
CA VAL A 34 -16.07 -1.99 15.57
C VAL A 34 -16.12 -1.86 14.05
N TYR A 35 -16.09 -0.64 13.57
CA TYR A 35 -16.13 -0.29 12.15
C TYR A 35 -14.73 -0.09 11.59
N LEU A 36 -14.40 -0.80 10.52
CA LEU A 36 -13.20 -0.58 9.71
C LEU A 36 -13.54 0.39 8.58
N LEU A 37 -12.93 1.57 8.57
CA LEU A 37 -13.12 2.54 7.50
C LEU A 37 -12.09 2.29 6.39
N GLY A 38 -12.56 1.68 5.32
CA GLY A 38 -11.72 1.11 4.29
C GLY A 38 -11.06 -0.22 4.71
N SER A 39 -10.43 -0.87 3.77
CA SER A 39 -9.67 -2.09 4.04
C SER A 39 -8.50 -1.80 4.97
N LEU A 40 -8.41 -2.48 6.12
CA LEU A 40 -7.32 -2.28 7.09
C LEU A 40 -5.95 -2.36 6.41
N VAL A 41 -5.81 -3.33 5.52
CA VAL A 41 -4.71 -3.54 4.58
C VAL A 41 -5.28 -4.12 3.29
N HIS A 42 -4.63 -3.91 2.15
CA HIS A 42 -5.09 -4.46 0.87
C HIS A 42 -4.82 -5.97 0.77
N ASN A 43 -5.66 -6.76 1.47
CA ASN A 43 -5.66 -8.22 1.45
C ASN A 43 -7.05 -8.74 1.80
N GLU A 44 -7.73 -9.33 0.81
CA GLU A 44 -9.12 -9.79 0.96
C GLU A 44 -9.28 -10.94 1.98
N GLU A 45 -8.28 -11.84 2.08
CA GLU A 45 -8.31 -12.94 3.06
C GLU A 45 -8.28 -12.38 4.49
N ALA A 46 -7.32 -11.48 4.74
CA ALA A 46 -7.16 -10.84 6.04
C ALA A 46 -8.41 -10.02 6.45
N ILE A 47 -9.05 -9.36 5.49
CA ILE A 47 -10.31 -8.63 5.75
C ILE A 47 -11.45 -9.61 6.06
N LYS A 48 -11.57 -10.73 5.34
CA LYS A 48 -12.58 -11.76 5.65
C LYS A 48 -12.39 -12.35 7.04
N GLU A 49 -11.15 -12.54 7.50
CA GLU A 49 -10.87 -13.00 8.87
C GLU A 49 -11.36 -11.99 9.91
N LEU A 50 -11.07 -10.69 9.73
CA LEU A 50 -11.58 -9.65 10.61
C LEU A 50 -13.12 -9.59 10.63
N GLN A 51 -13.77 -9.73 9.47
CA GLN A 51 -15.24 -9.78 9.40
C GLN A 51 -15.81 -10.99 10.17
N LYS A 52 -15.17 -12.16 10.09
CA LYS A 52 -15.55 -13.33 10.93
C LYS A 52 -15.36 -13.07 12.42
N GLU A 53 -14.38 -12.26 12.80
CA GLU A 53 -14.18 -11.80 14.18
C GLU A 53 -15.18 -10.70 14.60
N GLY A 54 -16.13 -10.32 13.73
CA GLY A 54 -17.19 -9.35 14.04
C GLY A 54 -16.79 -7.89 13.85
N PHE A 55 -15.89 -7.59 12.90
CA PHE A 55 -15.65 -6.24 12.44
C PHE A 55 -16.57 -5.88 11.28
N PHE A 56 -17.08 -4.65 11.25
CA PHE A 56 -17.91 -4.11 10.17
C PHE A 56 -17.05 -3.37 9.17
N LEU A 57 -16.84 -3.93 7.97
CA LEU A 57 -16.08 -3.27 6.91
C LEU A 57 -16.93 -2.25 6.16
N LEU A 58 -16.49 -1.01 6.11
CA LEU A 58 -16.97 0.03 5.20
C LEU A 58 -16.02 0.08 4.00
N ASP A 59 -16.38 -0.62 2.92
CA ASP A 59 -15.51 -0.92 1.78
C ASP A 59 -15.40 0.30 0.85
N GLU A 60 -14.21 0.84 0.67
CA GLU A 60 -13.87 1.96 -0.20
C GLU A 60 -14.19 1.72 -1.68
N ARG A 61 -14.34 0.46 -2.08
CA ARG A 61 -14.70 0.07 -3.45
C ARG A 61 -16.21 0.15 -3.72
N LYS A 62 -17.01 0.21 -2.65
CA LYS A 62 -18.49 0.20 -2.73
C LYS A 62 -19.09 1.58 -2.50
N SER A 63 -18.43 2.42 -1.71
CA SER A 63 -18.93 3.74 -1.36
C SER A 63 -17.80 4.70 -1.01
N ASP A 64 -18.09 5.99 -1.12
CA ASP A 64 -17.23 7.03 -0.60
C ASP A 64 -17.06 6.89 0.91
N LEU A 65 -15.80 6.87 1.38
CA LEU A 65 -15.48 6.62 2.78
C LEU A 65 -16.00 7.73 3.71
N PHE A 66 -16.06 8.98 3.25
CA PHE A 66 -16.60 10.07 4.07
C PHE A 66 -18.09 9.90 4.29
N SER A 67 -18.83 9.53 3.24
CA SER A 67 -20.26 9.21 3.32
C SER A 67 -20.51 7.98 4.20
N SER A 68 -19.67 6.96 4.10
CA SER A 68 -19.73 5.77 4.97
C SER A 68 -19.50 6.11 6.45
N LEU A 69 -18.52 7.00 6.72
CA LEU A 69 -18.23 7.47 8.08
C LEU A 69 -19.43 8.18 8.73
N LYS A 70 -20.18 8.97 7.94
CA LYS A 70 -21.42 9.63 8.41
C LYS A 70 -22.47 8.64 8.90
N GLN A 71 -22.51 7.44 8.33
CA GLN A 71 -23.52 6.41 8.65
C GLN A 71 -23.16 5.59 9.90
N ILE A 72 -21.92 5.64 10.39
CA ILE A 72 -21.53 4.95 11.63
C ILE A 72 -22.36 5.51 12.80
N PRO A 73 -22.99 4.67 13.64
CA PRO A 73 -23.72 5.16 14.82
C PRO A 73 -22.79 5.90 15.80
N ASP A 74 -23.31 6.96 16.41
CA ASP A 74 -22.56 7.75 17.37
C ASP A 74 -22.09 6.91 18.57
N GLY A 75 -20.89 7.16 19.07
CA GLY A 75 -20.30 6.42 20.18
C GLY A 75 -19.76 5.03 19.85
N SER A 76 -19.85 4.59 18.58
CA SER A 76 -19.26 3.34 18.08
C SER A 76 -17.72 3.40 18.08
N VAL A 77 -17.08 2.25 17.86
CA VAL A 77 -15.64 2.17 17.70
C VAL A 77 -15.28 2.27 16.20
N LEU A 78 -14.38 3.18 15.88
CA LEU A 78 -13.86 3.39 14.54
C LEU A 78 -12.38 2.99 14.47
N LEU A 79 -12.02 2.17 13.50
CA LEU A 79 -10.63 1.86 13.17
C LEU A 79 -10.30 2.41 11.79
N PHE A 80 -9.40 3.38 11.73
CA PHE A 80 -8.82 3.85 10.48
C PHE A 80 -7.80 2.86 9.92
N SER A 81 -7.70 2.78 8.60
CA SER A 81 -6.80 1.86 7.91
C SER A 81 -5.33 2.24 8.05
N ALA A 82 -4.44 1.33 7.64
CA ALA A 82 -2.99 1.58 7.63
C ALA A 82 -2.56 2.63 6.57
N HIS A 83 -3.46 3.02 5.67
CA HIS A 83 -3.14 3.88 4.51
C HIS A 83 -3.25 5.38 4.79
N GLY A 84 -3.73 5.77 5.97
CA GLY A 84 -4.00 7.17 6.30
C GLY A 84 -5.38 7.63 5.84
N HIS A 85 -5.77 8.83 6.26
CA HIS A 85 -7.07 9.44 5.98
C HIS A 85 -6.98 10.98 6.03
N PRO A 86 -7.90 11.70 5.38
CA PRO A 86 -8.00 13.14 5.48
C PRO A 86 -8.37 13.62 6.89
N LYS A 87 -7.87 14.78 7.32
CA LYS A 87 -8.20 15.39 8.64
C LYS A 87 -9.70 15.59 8.86
N SER A 88 -10.47 15.84 7.81
CA SER A 88 -11.93 15.97 7.89
C SER A 88 -12.61 14.71 8.45
N PHE A 89 -11.96 13.55 8.37
CA PHE A 89 -12.46 12.30 8.94
C PHE A 89 -12.30 12.30 10.46
N ASP A 90 -11.19 12.82 10.99
CA ASP A 90 -10.99 13.00 12.44
C ASP A 90 -12.02 13.95 13.03
N GLU A 91 -12.28 15.07 12.32
CA GLU A 91 -13.28 16.07 12.73
C GLU A 91 -14.68 15.45 12.80
N LEU A 92 -15.07 14.72 11.76
CA LEU A 92 -16.36 14.01 11.73
C LEU A 92 -16.45 12.93 12.81
N ALA A 93 -15.40 12.12 13.00
CA ALA A 93 -15.35 11.11 14.05
C ALA A 93 -15.52 11.74 15.44
N LYS A 94 -14.90 12.90 15.68
CA LYS A 94 -15.04 13.66 16.93
C LYS A 94 -16.47 14.17 17.14
N THR A 95 -17.11 14.74 16.11
CA THR A 95 -18.52 15.22 16.22
C THR A 95 -19.49 14.10 16.52
N LYS A 96 -19.20 12.88 16.09
CA LYS A 96 -19.99 11.67 16.33
C LYS A 96 -19.60 10.93 17.62
N ASN A 97 -18.70 11.49 18.44
CA ASN A 97 -18.18 10.87 19.66
C ASN A 97 -17.67 9.43 19.44
N LEU A 98 -17.06 9.12 18.28
CA LEU A 98 -16.51 7.82 17.99
C LEU A 98 -15.27 7.53 18.82
N ILE A 99 -15.11 6.28 19.25
CA ILE A 99 -13.88 5.80 19.91
C ILE A 99 -12.90 5.42 18.80
N VAL A 100 -11.92 6.28 18.53
CA VAL A 100 -11.03 6.16 17.38
C VAL A 100 -9.78 5.36 17.70
N TYR A 101 -9.48 4.38 16.86
CA TYR A 101 -8.18 3.71 16.76
C TYR A 101 -7.59 4.00 15.38
N ASP A 102 -6.43 4.65 15.34
CA ASP A 102 -5.76 5.04 14.10
C ASP A 102 -4.62 4.06 13.78
N ALA A 103 -4.84 3.17 12.81
CA ALA A 103 -3.84 2.21 12.35
C ALA A 103 -2.91 2.77 11.25
N THR A 104 -2.96 4.06 10.95
CA THR A 104 -2.09 4.67 9.93
C THR A 104 -0.63 4.29 10.17
N CYS A 105 0.00 3.72 9.15
CA CYS A 105 1.38 3.26 9.23
C CYS A 105 2.33 4.43 9.52
N GLU A 106 3.31 4.22 10.41
CA GLU A 106 4.33 5.21 10.77
C GLU A 106 5.05 5.81 9.55
N LYS A 107 5.20 5.05 8.47
CA LYS A 107 5.82 5.55 7.24
C LYS A 107 4.90 6.51 6.50
N VAL A 108 3.59 6.24 6.51
CA VAL A 108 2.57 7.16 5.98
C VAL A 108 2.51 8.42 6.84
N LYS A 109 2.47 8.28 8.17
CA LYS A 109 2.47 9.44 9.10
C LYS A 109 3.66 10.36 8.84
N LYS A 110 4.87 9.79 8.67
CA LYS A 110 6.07 10.58 8.32
C LYS A 110 5.95 11.32 7.00
N ASN A 111 5.30 10.72 5.99
CA ASN A 111 5.02 11.42 4.74
C ASN A 111 4.06 12.59 4.95
N LEU A 112 2.97 12.38 5.70
CA LEU A 112 2.00 13.45 6.00
C LEU A 112 2.65 14.59 6.80
N GLU A 113 3.49 14.26 7.79
CA GLU A 113 4.27 15.22 8.57
C GLU A 113 5.25 16.01 7.70
N ALA A 114 5.95 15.33 6.78
CA ALA A 114 6.88 15.99 5.86
C ALA A 114 6.15 16.95 4.90
N ILE A 115 4.99 16.55 4.37
CA ILE A 115 4.16 17.42 3.53
C ILE A 115 3.75 18.67 4.33
N ALA A 116 3.21 18.48 5.55
CA ALA A 116 2.82 19.57 6.42
C ALA A 116 3.99 20.52 6.73
N TYR A 117 5.19 19.97 6.98
CA TYR A 117 6.40 20.75 7.22
C TYR A 117 6.76 21.64 6.02
N PHE A 118 6.76 21.11 4.80
CA PHE A 118 7.08 21.90 3.60
C PHE A 118 6.03 22.97 3.34
N LEU A 119 4.74 22.68 3.49
CA LEU A 119 3.68 23.67 3.35
C LEU A 119 3.82 24.80 4.39
N HIS A 120 4.16 24.44 5.65
CA HIS A 120 4.40 25.45 6.70
C HIS A 120 5.64 26.31 6.41
N ALA A 121 6.65 25.76 5.76
CA ALA A 121 7.81 26.50 5.27
C ALA A 121 7.53 27.34 4.02
N GLY A 122 6.26 27.47 3.59
CA GLY A 122 5.84 28.24 2.43
C GLY A 122 6.11 27.59 1.07
N ARG A 123 6.49 26.30 1.05
CA ARG A 123 6.74 25.54 -0.18
C ARG A 123 5.47 24.93 -0.73
N GLU A 124 5.45 24.73 -2.03
CA GLU A 124 4.50 23.82 -2.68
C GLU A 124 5.02 22.39 -2.62
N VAL A 125 4.10 21.43 -2.63
CA VAL A 125 4.44 20.01 -2.59
C VAL A 125 3.88 19.30 -3.82
N ILE A 126 4.69 18.49 -4.48
CA ILE A 126 4.27 17.59 -5.55
C ILE A 126 4.27 16.18 -4.97
N PHE A 127 3.10 15.54 -4.95
CA PHE A 127 2.94 14.20 -4.40
C PHE A 127 2.63 13.19 -5.49
N LEU A 128 3.58 12.29 -5.75
CA LEU A 128 3.42 11.17 -6.69
C LEU A 128 2.65 10.02 -6.02
N GLY A 129 1.55 9.58 -6.61
CA GLY A 129 0.75 8.49 -6.06
C GLY A 129 -0.14 7.83 -7.11
N GLU A 130 -0.93 6.85 -6.68
CA GLU A 130 -1.98 6.27 -7.51
C GLU A 130 -3.31 6.96 -7.26
N LYS A 131 -3.99 7.36 -8.34
CA LYS A 131 -5.31 7.99 -8.27
C LYS A 131 -6.31 7.05 -7.58
N GLY A 132 -7.02 7.59 -6.58
CA GLY A 132 -7.99 6.84 -5.77
C GLY A 132 -7.41 6.06 -4.60
N HIS A 133 -6.10 6.05 -4.39
CA HIS A 133 -5.49 5.42 -3.23
C HIS A 133 -5.66 6.27 -1.97
N GLN A 134 -5.98 5.65 -0.82
CA GLN A 134 -6.24 6.36 0.45
C GLN A 134 -5.05 7.21 0.91
N GLU A 135 -3.80 6.71 0.81
CA GLU A 135 -2.59 7.47 1.14
C GLU A 135 -2.46 8.73 0.27
N ALA A 136 -2.80 8.64 -1.03
CA ALA A 136 -2.79 9.81 -1.91
C ALA A 136 -3.86 10.83 -1.51
N ALA A 137 -5.08 10.37 -1.21
CA ALA A 137 -6.16 11.23 -0.73
C ALA A 137 -5.80 11.93 0.59
N ALA A 138 -5.22 11.18 1.55
CA ALA A 138 -4.74 11.74 2.82
C ALA A 138 -3.66 12.80 2.59
N SER A 139 -2.68 12.53 1.71
CA SER A 139 -1.58 13.44 1.41
C SER A 139 -2.05 14.74 0.77
N VAL A 140 -2.91 14.65 -0.25
CA VAL A 140 -3.44 15.84 -0.95
C VAL A 140 -4.33 16.67 -0.04
N SER A 141 -5.04 16.06 0.90
CA SER A 141 -5.94 16.77 1.83
C SER A 141 -5.23 17.66 2.86
N ILE A 142 -3.89 17.61 2.96
CA ILE A 142 -3.14 18.41 3.94
C ILE A 142 -3.20 19.91 3.62
N GLY A 143 -3.28 20.28 2.32
CA GLY A 143 -3.39 21.67 1.92
C GLY A 143 -3.53 21.85 0.41
N GLU A 144 -4.05 23.03 0.02
CA GLU A 144 -4.30 23.38 -1.39
C GLU A 144 -3.04 23.43 -2.27
N LYS A 145 -1.86 23.60 -1.65
CA LYS A 145 -0.57 23.64 -2.35
C LYS A 145 0.09 22.23 -2.44
N VAL A 146 -0.69 21.17 -2.28
CA VAL A 146 -0.25 19.81 -2.59
C VAL A 146 -0.79 19.42 -3.96
N HIS A 147 0.08 19.35 -4.94
CA HIS A 147 -0.24 19.01 -6.31
C HIS A 147 -0.08 17.51 -6.52
N PHE A 148 -1.15 16.85 -6.95
CA PHE A 148 -1.15 15.41 -7.17
C PHE A 148 -0.58 15.06 -8.54
N MET A 149 0.44 14.19 -8.57
CA MET A 149 0.98 13.58 -9.78
C MET A 149 0.56 12.11 -9.84
N ASP A 150 -0.22 11.74 -10.86
CA ASP A 150 -0.61 10.34 -11.08
C ASP A 150 0.57 9.53 -11.64
N GLY A 151 0.97 8.48 -10.93
CA GLY A 151 2.08 7.61 -11.35
C GLY A 151 1.87 6.91 -12.70
N LYS A 152 0.61 6.80 -13.15
CA LYS A 152 0.27 6.25 -14.48
C LYS A 152 0.28 7.30 -15.59
N ARG A 153 0.33 8.59 -15.24
CA ARG A 153 0.19 9.73 -16.15
C ARG A 153 1.19 10.85 -15.84
N ILE A 154 2.42 10.50 -15.51
CA ILE A 154 3.47 11.45 -15.14
C ILE A 154 3.64 12.55 -16.20
N ASN A 155 3.54 12.21 -17.49
CA ASN A 155 3.68 13.14 -18.60
C ASN A 155 2.51 14.13 -18.75
N GLU A 156 1.38 13.88 -18.09
CA GLU A 156 0.19 14.75 -18.11
C GLU A 156 0.19 15.72 -16.91
N PHE A 157 1.23 15.75 -16.09
CA PHE A 157 1.30 16.61 -14.91
C PHE A 157 1.40 18.09 -15.34
N PRO A 158 0.55 18.97 -14.78
CA PRO A 158 0.48 20.39 -15.19
C PRO A 158 1.59 21.22 -14.50
N TYR A 159 2.82 21.13 -15.01
CA TYR A 159 3.99 21.83 -14.45
C TYR A 159 3.83 23.34 -14.34
N GLU A 160 3.03 23.96 -15.21
CA GLU A 160 2.72 25.38 -15.24
C GLU A 160 1.90 25.87 -14.03
N GLU A 161 1.22 24.99 -13.34
CA GLU A 161 0.48 25.30 -12.11
C GLU A 161 1.42 25.51 -10.92
N ILE A 162 2.62 24.96 -10.96
CA ILE A 162 3.61 25.09 -9.88
C ILE A 162 4.23 26.48 -9.93
N LYS A 163 4.02 27.28 -8.87
CA LYS A 163 4.57 28.64 -8.76
C LYS A 163 5.85 28.70 -7.93
N ASP A 164 6.08 27.72 -7.06
CA ASP A 164 7.29 27.62 -6.28
C ASP A 164 8.47 27.18 -7.18
N LYS A 165 9.57 27.92 -7.11
CA LYS A 165 10.81 27.59 -7.86
C LYS A 165 11.58 26.40 -7.28
N ALA A 166 11.24 25.99 -6.05
CA ALA A 166 11.89 24.90 -5.34
C ALA A 166 10.87 24.09 -4.52
N PRO A 167 9.82 23.52 -5.17
CA PRO A 167 8.81 22.71 -4.49
C PRO A 167 9.44 21.42 -3.95
N ALA A 168 8.81 20.83 -2.93
CA ALA A 168 9.21 19.50 -2.47
C ALA A 168 8.47 18.40 -3.25
N PHE A 169 9.19 17.37 -3.66
CA PHE A 169 8.62 16.17 -4.26
C PHE A 169 8.67 15.01 -3.26
N LEU A 170 7.51 14.41 -3.01
CA LEU A 170 7.35 13.20 -2.19
C LEU A 170 6.52 12.19 -2.98
N CYS A 171 6.48 10.94 -2.52
CA CYS A 171 5.70 9.90 -3.18
C CYS A 171 5.01 8.98 -2.18
N GLN A 172 3.94 8.33 -2.65
CA GLN A 172 3.26 7.27 -1.94
C GLN A 172 4.25 6.15 -1.55
N THR A 173 4.13 5.63 -0.33
CA THR A 173 5.08 4.69 0.26
C THR A 173 5.27 3.39 -0.53
N THR A 174 4.31 3.04 -1.38
CA THR A 174 4.30 1.81 -2.19
C THR A 174 4.59 2.03 -3.68
N MET A 175 5.06 3.22 -4.09
CA MET A 175 5.40 3.49 -5.49
C MET A 175 6.55 2.60 -5.99
N GLY A 176 6.56 2.34 -7.29
CA GLY A 176 7.63 1.61 -7.94
C GLY A 176 8.87 2.48 -8.19
N ASP A 177 10.00 1.81 -8.32
CA ASP A 177 11.29 2.45 -8.61
C ASP A 177 11.24 3.29 -9.88
N GLU A 178 10.67 2.72 -10.93
CA GLU A 178 10.65 3.33 -12.25
C GLU A 178 9.76 4.59 -12.28
N GLU A 179 8.57 4.54 -11.65
CA GLU A 179 7.72 5.73 -11.59
C GLU A 179 8.39 6.87 -10.83
N VAL A 180 9.04 6.56 -9.70
CA VAL A 180 9.76 7.60 -8.92
C VAL A 180 10.92 8.16 -9.72
N ARG A 181 11.69 7.31 -10.43
CA ARG A 181 12.79 7.72 -11.28
C ARG A 181 12.33 8.62 -12.43
N LEU A 182 11.26 8.23 -13.15
CA LEU A 182 10.70 8.99 -14.25
C LEU A 182 10.15 10.34 -13.78
N ALA A 183 9.39 10.35 -12.70
CA ALA A 183 8.85 11.59 -12.13
C ALA A 183 9.96 12.52 -11.67
N SER A 184 10.98 12.00 -10.97
CA SER A 184 12.13 12.78 -10.50
C SER A 184 12.90 13.41 -11.66
N LYS A 185 13.16 12.64 -12.72
CA LYS A 185 13.85 13.13 -13.92
C LYS A 185 13.05 14.25 -14.59
N SER A 186 11.77 14.02 -14.84
CA SER A 186 10.90 15.01 -15.48
C SER A 186 10.79 16.29 -14.66
N LEU A 187 10.69 16.17 -13.32
CA LEU A 187 10.66 17.31 -12.42
C LEU A 187 11.95 18.13 -12.45
N GLN A 188 13.12 17.45 -12.41
CA GLN A 188 14.42 18.14 -12.48
C GLN A 188 14.61 18.89 -13.81
N GLU A 189 14.09 18.35 -14.92
CA GLU A 189 14.15 19.02 -16.23
C GLU A 189 13.23 20.25 -16.30
N LYS A 190 12.04 20.19 -15.68
CA LYS A 190 11.01 21.23 -15.74
C LYS A 190 11.13 22.27 -14.62
N ILE A 191 11.54 21.84 -13.44
CA ILE A 191 11.69 22.65 -12.22
C ILE A 191 13.05 22.35 -11.59
N PRO A 192 14.15 22.95 -12.08
CA PRO A 192 15.51 22.59 -11.64
C PRO A 192 15.77 22.72 -10.14
N GLY A 193 14.97 23.55 -9.45
CA GLY A 193 15.07 23.75 -8.00
C GLY A 193 14.29 22.76 -7.15
N VAL A 194 13.61 21.75 -7.74
CA VAL A 194 12.79 20.80 -7.00
C VAL A 194 13.62 20.01 -5.97
N TYR A 195 13.07 19.90 -4.75
CA TYR A 195 13.69 19.13 -3.69
C TYR A 195 13.10 17.71 -3.66
N ILE A 196 13.86 16.74 -4.14
CA ILE A 196 13.38 15.35 -4.31
C ILE A 196 13.63 14.53 -3.06
N ILE A 197 12.55 13.95 -2.53
CA ILE A 197 12.57 13.03 -1.38
C ILE A 197 11.99 11.68 -1.83
N ASP A 198 12.81 10.64 -1.88
CA ASP A 198 12.32 9.28 -2.03
C ASP A 198 11.70 8.80 -0.72
N SER A 199 10.43 9.13 -0.52
CA SER A 199 9.67 8.83 0.69
C SER A 199 9.04 7.43 0.71
N ARG A 200 9.40 6.55 -0.21
CA ARG A 200 8.96 5.15 -0.23
C ARG A 200 9.36 4.41 1.04
N CYS A 201 8.53 3.45 1.43
CA CYS A 201 8.83 2.58 2.56
C CYS A 201 10.01 1.65 2.27
N GLU A 202 10.94 1.52 3.22
CA GLU A 202 12.07 0.57 3.12
C GLU A 202 11.62 -0.89 2.86
N SER A 203 10.48 -1.29 3.41
CA SER A 203 9.91 -2.62 3.13
C SER A 203 9.53 -2.78 1.66
N THR A 204 9.02 -1.72 1.02
CA THR A 204 8.71 -1.70 -0.42
C THR A 204 10.00 -1.78 -1.25
N LYS A 205 10.97 -0.91 -0.96
CA LYS A 205 12.26 -0.88 -1.67
C LYS A 205 12.98 -2.23 -1.61
N LYS A 206 13.08 -2.81 -0.41
CA LYS A 206 13.76 -4.10 -0.22
C LYS A 206 13.11 -5.23 -1.01
N ARG A 207 11.77 -5.32 -1.05
CA ARG A 207 11.07 -6.34 -1.84
C ARG A 207 11.30 -6.16 -3.35
N GLN A 208 11.19 -4.93 -3.82
CA GLN A 208 11.43 -4.60 -5.23
C GLN A 208 12.87 -4.94 -5.63
N PHE A 209 13.84 -4.58 -4.80
CA PHE A 209 15.25 -4.85 -5.02
C PHE A 209 15.56 -6.36 -5.00
N ALA A 210 15.04 -7.08 -4.01
CA ALA A 210 15.23 -8.52 -3.89
C ALA A 210 14.73 -9.30 -5.12
N LEU A 211 13.55 -8.93 -5.62
CA LEU A 211 13.00 -9.56 -6.82
C LEU A 211 13.79 -9.19 -8.08
N ARG A 212 14.23 -7.92 -8.20
CA ARG A 212 15.05 -7.47 -9.33
C ARG A 212 16.40 -8.19 -9.41
N LEU A 213 17.02 -8.50 -8.27
CA LEU A 213 18.30 -9.20 -8.17
C LEU A 213 18.19 -10.72 -8.06
N ALA A 214 17.00 -11.27 -7.99
CA ALA A 214 16.78 -12.71 -7.90
C ALA A 214 17.39 -13.45 -9.11
N PRO A 215 17.72 -14.74 -8.98
CA PRO A 215 18.33 -15.56 -10.02
C PRO A 215 17.59 -15.49 -11.36
N LYS A 216 18.30 -15.19 -12.43
CA LYS A 216 17.71 -14.99 -13.78
C LYS A 216 17.35 -16.28 -14.50
N GLU A 217 17.91 -17.39 -14.06
CA GLU A 217 17.67 -18.73 -14.57
C GLU A 217 16.35 -19.37 -14.07
N ALA A 218 15.61 -18.70 -13.18
CA ALA A 218 14.31 -19.17 -12.75
C ALA A 218 13.30 -19.17 -13.90
N ASP A 219 12.58 -20.26 -14.06
CA ASP A 219 11.63 -20.46 -15.16
C ASP A 219 10.19 -20.07 -14.81
N VAL A 220 9.89 -19.96 -13.51
CA VAL A 220 8.60 -19.49 -13.00
C VAL A 220 8.75 -18.54 -11.81
N ILE A 221 7.88 -17.55 -11.74
CA ILE A 221 7.78 -16.61 -10.60
C ILE A 221 6.37 -16.65 -10.04
N VAL A 222 6.27 -16.91 -8.74
CA VAL A 222 5.01 -16.83 -7.99
C VAL A 222 5.05 -15.61 -7.08
N ILE A 223 4.08 -14.70 -7.27
CA ILE A 223 3.92 -13.51 -6.44
C ILE A 223 2.63 -13.64 -5.63
N LEU A 224 2.78 -13.81 -4.32
CA LEU A 224 1.66 -13.92 -3.40
C LEU A 224 1.13 -12.54 -3.03
N GLY A 225 -0.17 -12.32 -3.17
CA GLY A 225 -0.84 -11.11 -2.72
C GLY A 225 -2.03 -10.70 -3.57
N SER A 226 -2.80 -9.75 -3.04
CA SER A 226 -4.01 -9.24 -3.67
C SER A 226 -3.73 -8.37 -4.90
N ILE A 227 -4.64 -8.40 -5.86
CA ILE A 227 -4.66 -7.46 -6.99
C ILE A 227 -4.95 -6.02 -6.53
N SER A 228 -5.62 -5.85 -5.40
CA SER A 228 -5.88 -4.53 -4.80
C SER A 228 -4.66 -3.94 -4.09
N SER A 229 -3.60 -4.74 -3.88
CA SER A 229 -2.37 -4.28 -3.22
C SER A 229 -1.41 -3.64 -4.22
N ASN A 230 -1.19 -2.33 -4.08
CA ASN A 230 -0.23 -1.61 -4.92
C ASN A 230 1.17 -2.25 -4.84
N ASN A 231 1.64 -2.60 -3.64
CA ASN A 231 2.94 -3.26 -3.49
C ASN A 231 3.02 -4.59 -4.27
N THR A 232 1.96 -5.41 -4.27
CA THR A 232 1.90 -6.65 -5.07
C THR A 232 1.95 -6.37 -6.57
N MET A 233 1.20 -5.37 -7.03
CA MET A 233 1.15 -5.01 -8.46
C MET A 233 2.49 -4.45 -8.94
N LYS A 234 3.24 -3.71 -8.10
CA LYS A 234 4.60 -3.25 -8.44
C LYS A 234 5.58 -4.41 -8.54
N LEU A 235 5.50 -5.40 -7.64
CA LEU A 235 6.30 -6.64 -7.76
C LEU A 235 6.01 -7.39 -9.06
N LEU A 236 4.73 -7.45 -9.48
CA LEU A 236 4.36 -8.06 -10.76
C LEU A 236 4.99 -7.34 -11.97
N SER A 237 5.01 -6.00 -11.96
CA SER A 237 5.66 -5.21 -13.01
C SER A 237 7.17 -5.46 -13.04
N ILE A 238 7.81 -5.48 -11.88
CA ILE A 238 9.25 -5.73 -11.75
C ILE A 238 9.61 -7.15 -12.22
N ALA A 239 8.80 -8.15 -11.87
CA ALA A 239 9.03 -9.52 -12.34
C ALA A 239 9.03 -9.59 -13.88
N LYS A 240 8.04 -8.96 -14.54
CA LYS A 240 7.94 -8.91 -16.01
C LYS A 240 9.15 -8.21 -16.65
N GLU A 241 9.62 -7.13 -16.03
CA GLU A 241 10.76 -6.36 -16.53
C GLU A 241 12.09 -7.09 -16.34
N SER A 242 12.29 -7.65 -15.15
CA SER A 242 13.58 -8.21 -14.75
C SER A 242 13.78 -9.68 -15.12
N HIS A 243 12.69 -10.42 -15.41
CA HIS A 243 12.70 -11.83 -15.77
C HIS A 243 11.75 -12.08 -16.96
N PRO A 244 12.04 -11.53 -18.16
CA PRO A 244 11.13 -11.56 -19.30
C PRO A 244 10.82 -12.96 -19.80
N GLU A 245 11.73 -13.94 -19.60
CA GLU A 245 11.57 -15.33 -20.03
C GLU A 245 10.78 -16.19 -19.04
N ALA A 246 10.67 -15.75 -17.77
CA ALA A 246 9.98 -16.52 -16.74
C ALA A 246 8.45 -16.43 -16.87
N ARG A 247 7.76 -17.54 -16.63
CA ARG A 247 6.31 -17.51 -16.47
C ARG A 247 5.95 -16.88 -15.14
N ILE A 248 5.03 -15.92 -15.10
CA ILE A 248 4.68 -15.19 -13.89
C ILE A 248 3.24 -15.49 -13.50
N PHE A 249 3.03 -15.92 -12.26
CA PHE A 249 1.73 -16.10 -11.63
C PHE A 249 1.58 -15.19 -10.43
N ARG A 250 0.53 -14.35 -10.42
CA ARG A 250 0.05 -13.71 -9.20
C ARG A 250 -1.07 -14.58 -8.63
N VAL A 251 -0.98 -14.94 -7.36
CA VAL A 251 -2.00 -15.71 -6.65
C VAL A 251 -2.25 -15.13 -5.26
N LEU A 252 -3.47 -15.27 -4.76
CA LEU A 252 -3.85 -14.77 -3.45
C LEU A 252 -3.47 -15.76 -2.34
N ASP A 253 -3.67 -17.06 -2.61
CA ASP A 253 -3.56 -18.15 -1.63
C ASP A 253 -3.15 -19.47 -2.29
N LEU A 254 -3.07 -20.51 -1.46
CA LEU A 254 -2.72 -21.87 -1.91
C LEU A 254 -3.75 -22.45 -2.88
N GLU A 255 -5.04 -22.14 -2.71
CA GLU A 255 -6.09 -22.67 -3.59
C GLU A 255 -6.02 -22.08 -5.00
N GLU A 256 -5.67 -20.78 -5.12
CA GLU A 256 -5.36 -20.19 -6.43
C GLU A 256 -4.06 -20.79 -7.02
N LEU A 257 -3.05 -21.04 -6.18
CA LEU A 257 -1.77 -21.61 -6.63
C LEU A 257 -1.94 -23.02 -7.19
N LYS A 258 -2.70 -23.89 -6.53
CA LYS A 258 -3.00 -25.26 -6.99
C LYS A 258 -3.70 -25.32 -8.36
N LYS A 259 -4.40 -24.26 -8.76
CA LYS A 259 -5.05 -24.16 -10.08
C LYS A 259 -4.09 -23.81 -11.22
N LYS A 260 -2.83 -23.49 -10.90
CA LYS A 260 -1.81 -23.20 -11.91
C LYS A 260 -1.12 -24.50 -12.33
N ASP A 261 -0.91 -24.69 -13.63
CA ASP A 261 -0.08 -25.79 -14.11
C ASP A 261 1.41 -25.44 -13.89
N LEU A 262 1.98 -26.01 -12.85
CA LEU A 262 3.36 -25.80 -12.44
C LEU A 262 4.29 -26.96 -12.85
N ARG A 263 3.75 -28.03 -13.43
CA ARG A 263 4.53 -29.23 -13.82
C ARG A 263 5.65 -28.95 -14.84
N PRO A 264 5.52 -27.98 -15.78
CA PRO A 264 6.59 -27.71 -16.72
C PRO A 264 7.82 -27.01 -16.13
N TYR A 265 7.74 -26.53 -14.87
CA TYR A 265 8.77 -25.68 -14.28
C TYR A 265 9.58 -26.43 -13.22
N SER A 266 10.87 -26.09 -13.15
CA SER A 266 11.84 -26.71 -12.25
C SER A 266 12.39 -25.77 -11.19
N TYR A 267 12.41 -24.47 -11.45
CA TYR A 267 12.98 -23.45 -10.57
C TYR A 267 12.06 -22.24 -10.40
N CYS A 268 11.51 -22.08 -9.21
CA CYS A 268 10.56 -21.04 -8.85
C CYS A 268 11.21 -19.93 -8.04
N LEU A 269 10.93 -18.66 -8.38
CA LEU A 269 11.09 -17.52 -7.45
C LEU A 269 9.76 -17.32 -6.72
N LEU A 270 9.79 -17.31 -5.40
CA LEU A 270 8.65 -17.01 -4.56
C LEU A 270 8.82 -15.63 -3.91
N SER A 271 7.91 -14.71 -4.24
CA SER A 271 7.86 -13.37 -3.66
C SER A 271 6.47 -13.07 -3.12
N SER A 272 6.34 -12.06 -2.24
CA SER A 272 5.04 -11.69 -1.69
C SER A 272 4.88 -10.20 -1.44
N GLY A 273 3.64 -9.72 -1.57
CA GLY A 273 3.24 -8.40 -1.11
C GLY A 273 3.36 -8.25 0.41
N ALA A 274 3.47 -7.00 0.87
CA ALA A 274 3.66 -6.66 2.29
C ALA A 274 2.45 -6.98 3.19
N SER A 275 1.30 -7.30 2.60
CA SER A 275 0.06 -7.69 3.29
C SER A 275 -0.26 -9.19 3.16
N THR A 276 0.63 -10.00 2.61
CA THR A 276 0.48 -11.47 2.55
C THR A 276 0.72 -12.09 3.92
N SER A 277 -0.18 -12.96 4.40
CA SER A 277 0.01 -13.58 5.71
C SER A 277 1.17 -14.57 5.72
N PRO A 278 1.91 -14.70 6.85
CA PRO A 278 2.97 -15.70 6.99
C PRO A 278 2.46 -17.12 6.76
N ARG A 279 1.22 -17.42 7.19
CA ARG A 279 0.59 -18.74 7.00
C ARG A 279 0.44 -19.05 5.50
N VAL A 280 -0.16 -18.15 4.74
CA VAL A 280 -0.33 -18.35 3.28
C VAL A 280 1.01 -18.50 2.57
N TYR A 281 2.00 -17.69 2.95
CA TYR A 281 3.33 -17.81 2.38
C TYR A 281 3.93 -19.20 2.61
N GLN A 282 3.87 -19.70 3.85
CA GLN A 282 4.43 -21.00 4.21
C GLN A 282 3.68 -22.16 3.56
N GLU A 283 2.35 -22.10 3.49
CA GLU A 283 1.53 -23.09 2.79
C GLU A 283 1.90 -23.19 1.31
N CYS A 284 2.06 -22.03 0.64
CA CYS A 284 2.46 -21.98 -0.76
C CYS A 284 3.91 -22.46 -0.98
N LEU A 285 4.84 -22.09 -0.09
CA LEU A 285 6.24 -22.53 -0.15
C LEU A 285 6.31 -24.06 -0.03
N SER A 286 5.68 -24.64 0.99
CA SER A 286 5.67 -26.08 1.20
C SER A 286 5.06 -26.84 0.01
N TYR A 287 4.00 -26.29 -0.60
CA TYR A 287 3.42 -26.88 -1.80
C TYR A 287 4.38 -26.81 -2.99
N LEU A 288 5.03 -25.68 -3.26
CA LEU A 288 6.01 -25.56 -4.35
C LEU A 288 7.21 -26.52 -4.17
N GLU A 289 7.73 -26.66 -2.94
CA GLU A 289 8.82 -27.57 -2.63
C GLU A 289 8.43 -29.06 -2.78
N SER A 290 7.14 -29.39 -2.66
CA SER A 290 6.62 -30.75 -2.84
C SER A 290 6.46 -31.16 -4.30
N LEU A 291 6.50 -30.22 -5.25
CA LEU A 291 6.45 -30.48 -6.69
C LEU A 291 7.84 -30.83 -7.25
#